data_cc3c7281a7ebd9bdd9568c9ee1b8d800
#
_entry.id   cc3c7281a7ebd9bdd9568c9ee1b8d800
#
_cell.length_a   1.000
_cell.length_b   1.000
_cell.length_c   1.000
_cell.angle_alpha   90.00
_cell.angle_beta   90.00
_cell.angle_gamma   90.00
#
_symmetry.space_group_name_H-M   'P 1'
#
loop_
_entity.id
_entity.type
_entity.pdbx_description
1 polymer ?
#
loop_
_entity_poly.entity_id
_entity_poly.type
_entity_poly.pdbx_seq_one_letter_code
_entity_poly.pdbx_strand_id
1 'polypeptide(L)'
;MDIKHLEQLLLEQLALAEVYVKAEGANYNVIAVGDCFADISRVKQQQMVYGPLMDAIADGSIHAVSIKIFTPTQWRREKLLNPPA
;
A
#
# COMPACT_ATOMS: atom_id res chain seq x y z
N MET A 1 14.44 -0.59 -4.28
CA MET A 1 13.87 0.64 -3.70
C MET A 1 13.81 0.51 -2.18
N ASP A 2 14.14 1.57 -1.48
CA ASP A 2 14.11 1.57 -0.02
C ASP A 2 12.67 1.53 0.49
N ILE A 3 12.40 0.65 1.46
CA ILE A 3 11.05 0.48 2.02
C ILE A 3 10.55 1.78 2.64
N LYS A 4 11.39 2.48 3.39
CA LYS A 4 11.01 3.74 4.03
C LYS A 4 10.66 4.82 3.01
N HIS A 5 11.42 4.88 1.94
CA HIS A 5 11.15 5.82 0.85
C HIS A 5 9.80 5.50 0.20
N LEU A 6 9.53 4.23 -0.02
CA LEU A 6 8.28 3.78 -0.61
C LEU A 6 7.08 4.09 0.29
N GLU A 7 7.23 3.83 1.59
CA GLU A 7 6.18 4.16 2.56
C GLU A 7 5.90 5.64 2.58
N GLN A 8 6.94 6.46 2.61
CA GLN A 8 6.78 7.91 2.62
C GLN A 8 6.13 8.42 1.35
N LEU A 9 6.54 7.88 0.21
CA LEU A 9 5.96 8.23 -1.08
C LEU A 9 4.46 7.97 -1.11
N LEU A 10 4.03 6.79 -0.64
CA LEU A 10 2.63 6.43 -0.60
C LEU A 10 1.85 7.31 0.38
N LEU A 11 2.40 7.57 1.56
CA LEU A 11 1.76 8.45 2.53
C LEU A 11 1.51 9.83 1.97
N GLU A 12 2.48 10.40 1.28
CA GLU A 12 2.39 11.75 0.74
C GLU A 12 1.46 11.82 -0.48
N GLN A 13 1.59 10.86 -1.40
CA GLN A 13 0.82 10.87 -2.64
C GLN A 13 -0.66 10.61 -2.42
N LEU A 14 -0.99 9.78 -1.45
CA LEU A 14 -2.37 9.34 -1.21
C LEU A 14 -2.97 9.88 0.09
N ALA A 15 -2.21 10.66 0.85
CA ALA A 15 -2.65 11.18 2.15
C ALA A 15 -3.17 10.04 3.06
N LEU A 16 -2.40 8.96 3.16
CA LEU A 16 -2.78 7.79 3.93
C LEU A 16 -2.68 8.05 5.43
N ALA A 17 -3.54 7.36 6.21
CA ALA A 17 -3.43 7.35 7.67
C ALA A 17 -2.27 6.47 8.11
N GLU A 18 -2.11 5.31 7.47
CA GLU A 18 -1.03 4.37 7.77
C GLU A 18 -0.63 3.64 6.50
N VAL A 19 0.62 3.22 6.43
CA VAL A 19 1.10 2.36 5.36
C VAL A 19 2.17 1.43 5.92
N TYR A 20 2.16 0.19 5.47
CA TYR A 20 3.15 -0.81 5.86
C TYR A 20 3.68 -1.48 4.60
N VAL A 21 4.99 -1.52 4.45
CA VAL A 21 5.63 -2.18 3.32
C VAL A 21 6.61 -3.21 3.85
N LYS A 22 6.49 -4.44 3.36
CA LYS A 22 7.38 -5.53 3.70
C LYS A 22 7.95 -6.11 2.42
N ALA A 23 9.26 -6.31 2.39
CA ALA A 23 9.94 -6.88 1.23
C ALA A 23 10.45 -8.28 1.54
N GLU A 24 10.21 -9.20 0.60
CA GLU A 24 10.72 -10.56 0.67
C GLU A 24 11.36 -10.86 -0.69
N GLY A 25 12.69 -10.72 -0.78
CA GLY A 25 13.37 -10.80 -2.06
C GLY A 25 12.92 -9.67 -2.97
N ALA A 26 12.46 -10.01 -4.17
CA ALA A 26 11.93 -9.04 -5.13
C ALA A 26 10.42 -8.83 -4.98
N ASN A 27 9.78 -9.51 -4.02
CA ASN A 27 8.34 -9.40 -3.78
C ASN A 27 8.08 -8.39 -2.67
N TYR A 28 7.12 -7.51 -2.89
CA TYR A 28 6.74 -6.48 -1.93
C TYR A 28 5.29 -6.65 -1.51
N ASN A 29 5.03 -6.55 -0.21
CA ASN A 29 3.68 -6.56 0.35
C ASN A 29 3.37 -5.18 0.90
N VAL A 30 2.30 -4.58 0.42
CA VAL A 30 1.90 -3.22 0.81
C VAL A 30 0.53 -3.28 1.48
N ILE A 31 0.42 -2.66 2.64
CA ILE A 31 -0.85 -2.44 3.31
C ILE A 31 -1.07 -0.93 3.35
N ALA A 32 -2.13 -0.46 2.71
CA ALA A 32 -2.44 0.97 2.64
C ALA A 32 -3.76 1.23 3.37
N VAL A 33 -3.73 2.14 4.32
CA VAL A 33 -4.89 2.49 5.15
C VAL A 33 -5.17 3.97 5.00
N GLY A 34 -6.37 4.31 4.55
CA GLY A 34 -6.73 5.72 4.39
C GLY A 34 -8.22 5.93 4.14
N ASP A 35 -8.71 7.08 4.56
CA ASP A 35 -10.09 7.50 4.29
C ASP A 35 -10.33 7.72 2.80
N CYS A 36 -9.29 7.97 2.04
CA CYS A 36 -9.38 8.20 0.61
C CYS A 36 -9.92 6.98 -0.15
N PHE A 37 -9.94 5.82 0.49
CA PHE A 37 -10.46 4.59 -0.12
C PHE A 37 -11.94 4.36 0.17
N ALA A 38 -12.56 5.19 1.01
CA ALA A 38 -13.97 5.04 1.34
C ALA A 38 -14.84 5.36 0.12
N ASP A 39 -15.87 4.54 -0.09
CA ASP A 39 -16.86 4.74 -1.17
C ASP A 39 -16.26 4.71 -2.58
N ILE A 40 -15.12 4.06 -2.74
CA ILE A 40 -14.45 3.91 -4.03
C ILE A 40 -14.41 2.43 -4.40
N SER A 41 -14.59 2.11 -5.69
CA SER A 41 -14.53 0.73 -6.16
C SER A 41 -13.15 0.13 -5.89
N ARG A 42 -13.12 -1.20 -5.75
CA ARG A 42 -11.86 -1.91 -5.51
C ARG A 42 -10.85 -1.69 -6.62
N VAL A 43 -11.30 -1.67 -7.87
CA VAL A 43 -10.43 -1.42 -9.01
C VAL A 43 -9.77 -0.05 -8.91
N LYS A 44 -10.55 0.96 -8.55
CA LYS A 44 -10.03 2.32 -8.42
C LYS A 44 -9.07 2.46 -7.24
N GLN A 45 -9.36 1.76 -6.13
CA GLN A 45 -8.45 1.72 -4.99
C GLN A 45 -7.08 1.17 -5.40
N GLN A 46 -7.08 0.06 -6.15
CA GLN A 46 -5.85 -0.54 -6.65
C GLN A 46 -5.08 0.42 -7.55
N GLN A 47 -5.77 1.09 -8.45
CA GLN A 47 -5.14 2.06 -9.35
C GLN A 47 -4.49 3.21 -8.58
N MET A 48 -5.13 3.67 -7.51
CA MET A 48 -4.59 4.74 -6.69
C MET A 48 -3.25 4.36 -6.05
N VAL A 49 -3.15 3.13 -5.57
CA VAL A 49 -1.92 2.66 -4.92
C VAL A 49 -0.86 2.32 -5.97
N TYR A 50 -1.24 1.74 -7.09
CA TYR A 50 -0.29 1.41 -8.15
C TYR A 50 0.32 2.64 -8.79
N GLY A 51 -0.41 3.77 -8.85
CA GLY A 51 0.09 4.99 -9.47
C GLY A 51 1.50 5.38 -9.02
N PRO A 52 1.72 5.60 -7.71
CA PRO A 52 3.05 5.94 -7.21
C PRO A 52 4.10 4.83 -7.41
N LEU A 53 3.67 3.59 -7.59
CA LEU A 53 4.57 2.45 -7.75
C LEU A 53 4.94 2.16 -9.20
N MET A 54 4.27 2.78 -10.15
CA MET A 54 4.43 2.46 -11.59
C MET A 54 5.87 2.59 -12.07
N ASP A 55 6.56 3.65 -11.67
CA ASP A 55 7.94 3.86 -12.09
C ASP A 55 8.87 2.78 -11.56
N ALA A 56 8.69 2.38 -10.31
CA ALA A 56 9.50 1.34 -9.69
C ALA A 56 9.23 -0.02 -10.32
N ILE A 57 7.99 -0.29 -10.72
CA ILE A 57 7.63 -1.52 -11.42
C ILE A 57 8.22 -1.50 -12.82
N ALA A 58 8.13 -0.37 -13.52
CA ALA A 58 8.61 -0.23 -14.88
C ALA A 58 10.14 -0.37 -14.99
N ASP A 59 10.88 0.13 -14.00
CA ASP A 59 12.35 0.06 -14.03
C ASP A 59 12.91 -1.25 -13.45
N GLY A 60 12.04 -2.14 -12.96
CA GLY A 60 12.45 -3.43 -12.44
C GLY A 60 12.88 -3.43 -10.97
N SER A 61 12.74 -2.31 -10.28
CA SER A 61 13.05 -2.25 -8.84
C SER A 61 12.11 -3.11 -8.02
N ILE A 62 10.86 -3.26 -8.49
CA ILE A 62 9.84 -4.10 -7.88
C ILE A 62 9.35 -5.08 -8.93
N HIS A 63 9.51 -6.40 -8.67
CA HIS A 63 9.06 -7.42 -9.60
C HIS A 63 7.63 -7.87 -9.36
N ALA A 64 7.27 -8.00 -8.08
CA ALA A 64 5.92 -8.41 -7.72
C ALA A 64 5.48 -7.60 -6.51
N VAL A 65 4.23 -7.17 -6.50
CA VAL A 65 3.67 -6.43 -5.38
C VAL A 65 2.27 -6.95 -5.08
N SER A 66 2.03 -7.21 -3.78
CA SER A 66 0.71 -7.54 -3.26
C SER A 66 0.21 -6.34 -2.48
N ILE A 67 -0.99 -5.89 -2.77
CA ILE A 67 -1.55 -4.69 -2.15
C ILE A 67 -2.83 -5.05 -1.42
N LYS A 68 -2.90 -4.67 -0.14
CA LYS A 68 -4.11 -4.75 0.66
C LYS A 68 -4.51 -3.34 1.06
N ILE A 69 -5.77 -3.03 0.88
CA ILE A 69 -6.29 -1.67 1.07
C ILE A 69 -7.42 -1.70 2.08
N PHE A 70 -7.37 -0.79 3.05
CA PHE A 70 -8.36 -0.69 4.09
C PHE A 70 -8.71 0.77 4.36
N THR A 71 -9.95 1.03 4.78
CA THR A 71 -10.27 2.28 5.47
C THR A 71 -9.78 2.15 6.91
N PRO A 72 -9.61 3.25 7.64
CA PRO A 72 -9.18 3.16 9.05
C PRO A 72 -10.08 2.28 9.92
N THR A 73 -11.39 2.31 9.66
CA THR A 73 -12.35 1.46 10.38
C THR A 73 -12.11 -0.02 10.09
N GLN A 74 -11.91 -0.36 8.81
CA GLN A 74 -11.62 -1.74 8.40
C GLN A 74 -10.29 -2.21 8.97
N TRP A 75 -9.28 -1.35 8.95
CA TRP A 75 -7.94 -1.67 9.45
C TRP A 75 -7.95 -1.93 10.95
N ARG A 76 -8.72 -1.16 11.70
CA ARG A 76 -8.82 -1.33 13.14
C ARG A 76 -9.32 -2.74 13.49
N ARG A 77 -10.23 -3.28 12.70
CA ARG A 77 -10.74 -4.64 12.86
C ARG A 77 -9.71 -5.66 12.36
N GLU A 78 -9.13 -5.39 11.22
CA GLU A 78 -8.25 -6.35 10.53
C GLU A 78 -6.94 -6.58 11.29
N LYS A 79 -6.37 -5.54 11.89
CA LYS A 79 -5.11 -5.70 12.60
C LYS A 79 -5.23 -6.47 13.91
N LEU A 80 -6.45 -6.63 14.43
CA LEU A 80 -6.69 -7.50 15.58
C LEU A 80 -6.60 -8.97 15.17
N LEU A 81 -6.96 -9.27 13.91
CA LEU A 81 -6.93 -10.63 13.36
C LEU A 81 -5.58 -10.92 12.69
N ASN A 82 -5.00 -9.93 12.03
CA ASN A 82 -3.76 -10.07 11.27
C ASN A 82 -2.84 -8.88 11.58
N PRO A 83 -2.19 -8.85 12.74
CA PRO A 83 -1.30 -7.73 13.07
C PRO A 83 -0.15 -7.66 12.08
N PRO A 84 0.29 -6.45 11.71
CA PRO A 84 1.48 -6.31 10.85
C PRO A 84 2.69 -6.86 11.59
N ALA A 85 3.38 -7.74 10.94
CA ALA A 85 4.52 -8.42 11.55
C ALA A 85 5.74 -7.52 11.63
#